data_a3deba935084879158d155fb7af793e2
#
_entry.id   a3deba935084879158d155fb7af793e2
#
_cell.length_a   1.000
_cell.length_b   1.000
_cell.length_c   1.000
_cell.angle_alpha   90.00
_cell.angle_beta   90.00
_cell.angle_gamma   90.00
#
_symmetry.space_group_name_H-M   'P 1'
#
loop_
_entity.id
_entity.type
_entity.pdbx_description
1 polymer ?
#
loop_
_entity_poly.entity_id
_entity_poly.type
_entity_poly.pdbx_seq_one_letter_code
_entity_poly.pdbx_strand_id
1 'polypeptide(L)'
;MSKKRPHYYYKVAADSEVGKKLQDFIDECKEAQEKARAWAESVHADAYYETCDGYAGGILFVEFKNTVSKEGWENVRVPRQEGYESTPYFTPIKGSDLEKEMQELPVVSETKLIDIFSFKPVTAKDKDGNEVPVPFSFGDTTPPLFLHHGFWYTDIPYESTSPDCVLTDEKEFFRRRMAFTNEQDYS
;
A
#
# COMPACT_ATOMS: atom_id res chain seq x y z
N MET A 1 24.05 -15.64 4.16
CA MET A 1 23.47 -15.20 2.86
C MET A 1 21.96 -15.08 3.01
N SER A 2 21.43 -13.88 2.89
CA SER A 2 20.00 -13.67 2.78
C SER A 2 19.50 -14.39 1.53
N LYS A 3 18.56 -15.33 1.69
CA LYS A 3 17.93 -15.96 0.53
C LYS A 3 17.18 -14.86 -0.23
N LYS A 4 17.54 -14.68 -1.49
CA LYS A 4 16.88 -13.74 -2.38
C LYS A 4 15.38 -14.09 -2.40
N ARG A 5 14.51 -13.11 -2.13
CA ARG A 5 13.06 -13.31 -2.15
C ARG A 5 12.63 -13.70 -3.56
N PRO A 6 11.76 -14.71 -3.75
CA PRO A 6 11.29 -15.05 -5.08
C PRO A 6 10.48 -13.90 -5.69
N HIS A 7 10.51 -13.79 -7.00
CA HIS A 7 9.71 -12.86 -7.78
C HIS A 7 8.85 -13.62 -8.77
N TYR A 8 7.55 -13.36 -8.70
CA TYR A 8 6.58 -13.88 -9.66
C TYR A 8 5.97 -12.70 -10.41
N TYR A 9 6.34 -12.57 -11.65
CA TYR A 9 5.81 -11.53 -12.53
C TYR A 9 4.53 -12.06 -13.20
N TYR A 10 3.39 -11.47 -12.86
CA TYR A 10 2.12 -11.88 -13.42
C TYR A 10 1.53 -10.82 -14.32
N LYS A 11 0.86 -11.31 -15.36
CA LYS A 11 -0.05 -10.53 -16.16
C LYS A 11 -1.45 -11.12 -16.04
N VAL A 12 -2.43 -10.25 -15.82
CA VAL A 12 -3.82 -10.63 -15.56
C VAL A 12 -4.72 -9.83 -16.49
N ALA A 13 -5.53 -10.52 -17.33
CA ALA A 13 -6.47 -9.83 -18.20
C ALA A 13 -7.45 -8.98 -17.39
N ALA A 14 -7.66 -7.74 -17.79
CA ALA A 14 -8.54 -6.80 -17.07
C ALA A 14 -9.99 -7.28 -17.00
N ASP A 15 -10.45 -8.01 -17.99
CA ASP A 15 -11.80 -8.55 -18.09
C ASP A 15 -11.97 -9.93 -17.42
N SER A 16 -10.89 -10.52 -16.91
CA SER A 16 -10.95 -11.75 -16.11
C SER A 16 -11.58 -11.49 -14.73
N GLU A 17 -11.96 -12.55 -14.03
CA GLU A 17 -12.49 -12.45 -12.66
C GLU A 17 -11.49 -11.79 -11.72
N VAL A 18 -10.24 -12.21 -11.74
CA VAL A 18 -9.17 -11.59 -10.93
C VAL A 18 -8.91 -10.16 -11.38
N GLY A 19 -8.90 -9.89 -12.68
CA GLY A 19 -8.71 -8.53 -13.22
C GLY A 19 -9.77 -7.54 -12.72
N LYS A 20 -11.02 -7.96 -12.64
CA LYS A 20 -12.13 -7.16 -12.10
C LYS A 20 -11.97 -6.90 -10.60
N LYS A 21 -11.54 -7.90 -9.83
CA LYS A 21 -11.24 -7.74 -8.39
C LYS A 21 -10.06 -6.79 -8.15
N LEU A 22 -9.05 -6.81 -9.01
CA LEU A 22 -7.95 -5.85 -8.96
C LEU A 22 -8.42 -4.42 -9.24
N GLN A 23 -9.33 -4.24 -10.20
CA GLN A 23 -9.92 -2.93 -10.47
C GLN A 23 -10.70 -2.43 -9.26
N ASP A 24 -11.53 -3.25 -8.65
CA ASP A 24 -12.30 -2.90 -7.45
C ASP A 24 -11.37 -2.53 -6.29
N PHE A 25 -10.28 -3.27 -6.13
CA PHE A 25 -9.25 -2.97 -5.12
C PHE A 25 -8.59 -1.60 -5.35
N ILE A 26 -8.21 -1.29 -6.58
CA ILE A 26 -7.60 0.00 -6.92
C ILE A 26 -8.61 1.14 -6.74
N ASP A 27 -9.86 0.95 -7.11
CA ASP A 27 -10.92 1.96 -6.91
C ASP A 27 -11.15 2.23 -5.41
N GLU A 28 -11.15 1.20 -4.59
CA GLU A 28 -11.23 1.32 -3.13
C GLU A 28 -10.02 2.07 -2.56
N CYS A 29 -8.81 1.80 -3.06
CA CYS A 29 -7.61 2.53 -2.67
C CYS A 29 -7.70 4.03 -3.02
N LYS A 30 -8.16 4.36 -4.21
CA LYS A 30 -8.36 5.75 -4.63
C LYS A 30 -9.37 6.46 -3.75
N GLU A 31 -10.50 5.82 -3.46
CA GLU A 31 -11.52 6.38 -2.57
C GLU A 31 -10.97 6.64 -1.16
N ALA A 32 -10.20 5.70 -0.60
CA ALA A 32 -9.58 5.86 0.71
C ALA A 32 -8.56 7.01 0.72
N GLN A 33 -7.75 7.14 -0.31
CA GLN A 33 -6.79 8.24 -0.46
C GLN A 33 -7.49 9.60 -0.60
N GLU A 34 -8.57 9.68 -1.37
CA GLU A 34 -9.36 10.91 -1.52
C GLU A 34 -9.99 11.36 -0.20
N LYS A 35 -10.52 10.41 0.58
CA LYS A 35 -11.08 10.71 1.91
C LYS A 35 -10.00 11.20 2.89
N ALA A 36 -8.83 10.59 2.89
CA ALA A 36 -7.70 11.03 3.70
C ALA A 36 -7.27 12.46 3.32
N ARG A 37 -7.12 12.73 2.03
CA ARG A 37 -6.78 14.07 1.53
C ARG A 37 -7.83 15.11 1.91
N ALA A 38 -9.11 14.80 1.70
CA ALA A 38 -10.20 15.71 2.03
C ALA A 38 -10.24 16.04 3.53
N TRP A 39 -9.99 15.05 4.39
CA TRP A 39 -9.89 15.31 5.83
C TRP A 39 -8.70 16.20 6.17
N ALA A 40 -7.52 15.93 5.61
CA ALA A 40 -6.34 16.75 5.82
C ALA A 40 -6.56 18.21 5.37
N GLU A 41 -7.21 18.42 4.24
CA GLU A 41 -7.62 19.76 3.77
C GLU A 41 -8.61 20.42 4.73
N SER A 42 -9.56 19.66 5.28
CA SER A 42 -10.57 20.18 6.22
C SER A 42 -9.98 20.71 7.53
N VAL A 43 -8.85 20.16 7.96
CA VAL A 43 -8.10 20.59 9.14
C VAL A 43 -6.94 21.53 8.81
N HIS A 44 -6.84 21.98 7.56
CA HIS A 44 -5.80 22.88 7.06
C HIS A 44 -4.36 22.36 7.24
N ALA A 45 -4.18 21.05 7.18
CA ALA A 45 -2.85 20.46 7.20
C ALA A 45 -2.10 20.75 5.88
N ASP A 46 -0.82 21.04 5.97
CA ASP A 46 0.04 21.26 4.80
C ASP A 46 0.50 19.94 4.17
N ALA A 47 0.63 18.91 4.98
CA ALA A 47 0.95 17.55 4.55
C ALA A 47 0.42 16.54 5.58
N TYR A 48 0.29 15.30 5.15
CA TYR A 48 -0.07 14.19 6.02
C TYR A 48 0.72 12.94 5.66
N TYR A 49 0.81 12.02 6.62
CA TYR A 49 1.49 10.75 6.45
C TYR A 49 0.51 9.62 6.69
N GLU A 50 0.46 8.70 5.74
CA GLU A 50 -0.43 7.55 5.79
C GLU A 50 0.02 6.53 6.84
N THR A 51 -0.93 5.74 7.31
CA THR A 51 -0.65 4.63 8.23
C THR A 51 0.18 3.55 7.54
N CYS A 52 1.11 2.95 8.27
CA CYS A 52 1.95 1.87 7.74
C CYS A 52 1.23 0.52 7.64
N ASP A 53 0.04 0.41 8.22
CA ASP A 53 -0.70 -0.85 8.34
C ASP A 53 -1.60 -1.17 7.15
N GLY A 54 -1.64 -0.28 6.16
CA GLY A 54 -2.50 -0.41 5.01
C GLY A 54 -1.81 -0.20 3.67
N TYR A 55 -2.47 -0.59 2.62
CA TYR A 55 -2.04 -0.33 1.25
C TYR A 55 -2.35 1.12 0.83
N ALA A 56 -3.45 1.65 1.30
CA ALA A 56 -3.87 3.02 1.02
C ALA A 56 -4.81 3.56 2.08
N GLY A 57 -4.82 4.86 2.25
CA GLY A 57 -5.71 5.58 3.15
C GLY A 57 -5.25 5.59 4.60
N GLY A 58 -6.06 6.21 5.45
CA GLY A 58 -5.73 6.46 6.84
C GLY A 58 -4.65 7.52 7.04
N ILE A 59 -4.62 8.14 8.20
CA ILE A 59 -3.62 9.16 8.55
C ILE A 59 -3.00 8.80 9.89
N LEU A 60 -1.67 8.81 9.95
CA LEU A 60 -0.91 8.62 11.18
C LEU A 60 -0.67 9.95 11.89
N PHE A 61 -0.21 10.96 11.17
CA PHE A 61 0.01 12.31 11.66
C PHE A 61 0.02 13.32 10.52
N VAL A 62 -0.11 14.59 10.85
CA VAL A 62 -0.11 15.71 9.90
C VAL A 62 1.04 16.68 10.16
N GLU A 63 1.34 17.49 9.16
CA GLU A 63 2.33 18.57 9.23
C GLU A 63 1.63 19.91 9.06
N PHE A 64 1.99 20.88 9.91
CA PHE A 64 1.61 22.27 9.77
C PHE A 64 2.88 23.14 9.61
N LYS A 65 3.04 23.82 8.48
CA LYS A 65 4.19 24.70 8.18
C LYS A 65 4.09 26.07 8.83
N ASN A 66 2.88 26.57 8.98
CA ASN A 66 2.60 27.87 9.56
C ASN A 66 2.08 27.76 10.99
N THR A 67 2.28 28.83 11.77
CA THR A 67 1.74 28.96 13.12
C THR A 67 0.22 29.14 13.13
N VAL A 68 -0.49 28.10 12.73
CA VAL A 68 -1.94 28.01 12.95
C VAL A 68 -2.15 27.62 14.42
N SER A 69 -3.28 28.01 14.98
CA SER A 69 -3.68 27.54 16.29
C SER A 69 -3.63 26.00 16.33
N LYS A 70 -2.79 25.48 17.20
CA LYS A 70 -2.59 24.03 17.41
C LYS A 70 -3.49 23.49 18.51
N GLU A 71 -4.56 24.22 18.81
CA GLU A 71 -5.58 23.79 19.75
C GLU A 71 -6.21 22.47 19.25
N GLY A 72 -6.21 21.48 20.11
CA GLY A 72 -6.70 20.13 19.78
C GLY A 72 -5.65 19.18 19.20
N TRP A 73 -4.39 19.60 19.07
CA TRP A 73 -3.30 18.83 18.51
C TRP A 73 -2.18 18.57 19.51
N GLU A 74 -1.63 17.37 19.46
CA GLU A 74 -0.41 16.97 20.19
C GLU A 74 0.77 16.87 19.24
N ASN A 75 1.94 17.31 19.70
CA ASN A 75 3.18 17.15 18.96
C ASN A 75 3.66 15.69 19.04
N VAL A 76 3.90 15.09 17.88
CA VAL A 76 4.45 13.74 17.76
C VAL A 76 5.96 13.81 17.64
N ARG A 77 6.67 13.12 18.52
CA ARG A 77 8.12 12.96 18.41
C ARG A 77 8.43 11.84 17.42
N VAL A 78 8.89 12.23 16.23
CA VAL A 78 9.43 11.28 15.26
C VAL A 78 10.93 11.14 15.49
N PRO A 79 11.49 9.92 15.55
CA PRO A 79 12.94 9.72 15.65
C PRO A 79 13.64 10.46 14.51
N ARG A 80 14.60 11.32 14.84
CA ARG A 80 15.34 12.14 13.87
C ARG A 80 16.50 11.35 13.28
N GLN A 81 16.68 11.46 11.98
CA GLN A 81 17.98 11.21 11.38
C GLN A 81 18.85 12.47 11.53
N GLU A 82 20.12 12.30 11.91
CA GLU A 82 21.08 13.41 11.97
C GLU A 82 21.13 14.17 10.62
N GLY A 83 21.04 15.49 10.68
CA GLY A 83 21.17 16.37 9.52
C GLY A 83 19.84 16.87 8.92
N TYR A 84 18.70 16.46 9.44
CA TYR A 84 17.40 17.01 9.04
C TYR A 84 16.86 17.98 10.10
N GLU A 85 16.47 19.18 9.68
CA GLU A 85 15.70 20.08 10.52
C GLU A 85 14.39 19.41 10.93
N SER A 86 14.03 19.56 12.20
CA SER A 86 12.84 18.92 12.74
C SER A 86 11.59 19.65 12.28
N THR A 87 10.91 19.08 11.29
CA THR A 87 9.53 19.45 11.03
C THR A 87 8.64 18.93 12.15
N PRO A 88 7.84 19.79 12.81
CA PRO A 88 6.93 19.32 13.83
C PRO A 88 5.76 18.55 13.19
N TYR A 89 5.51 17.35 13.69
CA TYR A 89 4.37 16.52 13.32
C TYR A 89 3.33 16.54 14.43
N PHE A 90 2.07 16.44 14.08
CA PHE A 90 0.95 16.54 14.99
C PHE A 90 -0.05 15.41 14.80
N THR A 91 -0.65 15.00 15.91
CA THR A 91 -1.80 14.10 15.93
C THR A 91 -2.91 14.74 16.76
N PRO A 92 -4.20 14.42 16.53
CA PRO A 92 -5.27 14.91 17.39
C PRO A 92 -5.09 14.47 18.83
N ILE A 93 -5.54 15.29 19.76
CA ILE A 93 -5.55 14.95 21.20
C ILE A 93 -6.40 13.69 21.40
N LYS A 94 -5.88 12.75 22.16
CA LYS A 94 -6.55 11.50 22.48
C LYS A 94 -7.91 11.75 23.14
N GLY A 95 -8.94 11.08 22.59
CA GLY A 95 -10.33 11.18 23.05
C GLY A 95 -11.10 12.37 22.48
N SER A 96 -10.49 13.19 21.62
CA SER A 96 -11.15 14.30 20.93
C SER A 96 -12.02 13.83 19.77
N ASP A 97 -12.96 14.67 19.35
CA ASP A 97 -13.78 14.41 18.15
C ASP A 97 -12.90 14.34 16.90
N LEU A 98 -11.85 15.14 16.84
CA LEU A 98 -10.89 15.16 15.76
C LEU A 98 -10.12 13.83 15.64
N GLU A 99 -9.77 13.21 16.75
CA GLU A 99 -9.19 11.86 16.76
C GLU A 99 -10.16 10.82 16.21
N LYS A 100 -11.43 10.89 16.59
CA LYS A 100 -12.47 9.99 16.07
C LYS A 100 -12.63 10.11 14.56
N GLU A 101 -12.67 11.35 14.04
CA GLU A 101 -12.74 11.60 12.60
C GLU A 101 -11.55 10.98 11.88
N MET A 102 -10.34 11.16 12.42
CA MET A 102 -9.11 10.61 11.82
C MET A 102 -9.12 9.08 11.84
N GLN A 103 -9.55 8.45 12.93
CA GLN A 103 -9.64 6.99 13.06
C GLN A 103 -10.75 6.36 12.20
N GLU A 104 -11.78 7.11 11.84
CA GLU A 104 -12.86 6.64 10.96
C GLU A 104 -12.48 6.69 9.48
N LEU A 105 -11.33 7.30 9.13
CA LEU A 105 -10.85 7.29 7.76
C LEU A 105 -10.60 5.85 7.29
N PRO A 106 -11.07 5.49 6.09
CA PRO A 106 -10.91 4.13 5.59
C PRO A 106 -9.44 3.81 5.32
N VAL A 107 -9.06 2.58 5.66
CA VAL A 107 -7.75 2.01 5.37
C VAL A 107 -7.95 0.73 4.58
N VAL A 108 -7.31 0.63 3.43
CA VAL A 108 -7.34 -0.56 2.59
C VAL A 108 -6.12 -1.41 2.91
N SER A 109 -6.33 -2.62 3.39
CA SER A 109 -5.25 -3.54 3.73
C SER A 109 -4.70 -4.26 2.50
N GLU A 110 -3.38 -4.39 2.43
CA GLU A 110 -2.72 -5.23 1.42
C GLU A 110 -3.08 -6.72 1.52
N THR A 111 -3.63 -7.16 2.65
CA THR A 111 -4.10 -8.55 2.83
C THR A 111 -5.20 -8.93 1.84
N LYS A 112 -5.94 -7.97 1.32
CA LYS A 112 -6.92 -8.20 0.24
C LYS A 112 -6.28 -8.75 -1.03
N LEU A 113 -5.05 -8.38 -1.33
CA LEU A 113 -4.31 -8.92 -2.48
C LEU A 113 -4.04 -10.42 -2.32
N ILE A 114 -3.84 -10.89 -1.10
CA ILE A 114 -3.64 -12.32 -0.80
C ILE A 114 -4.86 -13.13 -1.28
N ASP A 115 -6.05 -12.66 -0.97
CA ASP A 115 -7.30 -13.32 -1.37
C ASP A 115 -7.56 -13.19 -2.88
N ILE A 116 -7.29 -12.02 -3.46
CA ILE A 116 -7.47 -11.76 -4.89
C ILE A 116 -6.60 -12.69 -5.74
N PHE A 117 -5.33 -12.82 -5.38
CA PHE A 117 -4.38 -13.67 -6.12
C PHE A 117 -4.46 -15.15 -5.77
N SER A 118 -5.11 -15.51 -4.68
CA SER A 118 -5.20 -16.92 -4.23
C SER A 118 -3.82 -17.57 -4.17
N PHE A 119 -2.95 -17.08 -3.30
CA PHE A 119 -1.58 -17.57 -3.20
C PHE A 119 -1.50 -19.05 -2.79
N LYS A 120 -0.57 -19.74 -3.41
CA LYS A 120 -0.21 -21.10 -3.00
C LYS A 120 0.35 -21.08 -1.58
N PRO A 121 -0.13 -21.99 -0.68
CA PRO A 121 0.38 -22.06 0.68
C PRO A 121 1.90 -22.26 0.73
N VAL A 122 2.55 -21.56 1.65
CA VAL A 122 3.98 -21.71 1.93
C VAL A 122 4.12 -22.37 3.29
N THR A 123 4.96 -23.40 3.38
CA THR A 123 5.27 -24.08 4.63
C THR A 123 6.75 -23.97 4.96
N ALA A 124 7.08 -24.03 6.25
CA ALA A 124 8.43 -24.12 6.76
C ALA A 124 8.52 -25.22 7.82
N LYS A 125 9.71 -25.73 8.07
CA LYS A 125 9.92 -26.71 9.14
C LYS A 125 10.10 -26.00 10.48
N ASP A 126 9.38 -26.47 11.50
CA ASP A 126 9.57 -26.04 12.88
C ASP A 126 10.80 -26.71 13.52
N LYS A 127 11.01 -26.47 14.82
CA LYS A 127 12.13 -27.04 15.59
C LYS A 127 12.14 -28.58 15.62
N ASP A 128 10.97 -29.18 15.49
CA ASP A 128 10.77 -30.64 15.57
C ASP A 128 10.73 -31.29 14.19
N GLY A 129 10.95 -30.49 13.13
CA GLY A 129 10.97 -30.96 11.75
C GLY A 129 9.59 -31.10 11.10
N ASN A 130 8.53 -30.62 11.76
CA ASN A 130 7.18 -30.63 11.23
C ASN A 130 6.95 -29.47 10.26
N GLU A 131 6.23 -29.72 9.18
CA GLU A 131 5.81 -28.66 8.28
C GLU A 131 4.66 -27.85 8.91
N VAL A 132 4.88 -26.54 9.03
CA VAL A 132 3.89 -25.58 9.55
C VAL A 132 3.63 -24.50 8.52
N PRO A 133 2.39 -23.99 8.40
CA PRO A 133 2.09 -22.92 7.46
C PRO A 133 2.82 -21.63 7.86
N VAL A 134 3.32 -20.93 6.86
CA VAL A 134 3.95 -19.60 7.02
C VAL A 134 2.92 -18.56 6.56
N PRO A 135 2.62 -17.53 7.39
CA PRO A 135 1.74 -16.45 7.00
C PRO A 135 2.29 -15.68 5.80
N PHE A 136 1.42 -15.26 4.90
CA PHE A 136 1.80 -14.37 3.81
C PHE A 136 2.14 -12.99 4.35
N SER A 137 3.21 -12.42 3.83
CA SER A 137 3.63 -11.05 4.14
C SER A 137 4.36 -10.44 2.95
N PHE A 138 4.04 -9.21 2.63
CA PHE A 138 4.78 -8.43 1.64
C PHE A 138 6.00 -7.72 2.24
N GLY A 139 6.13 -7.72 3.58
CA GLY A 139 7.19 -7.02 4.30
C GLY A 139 7.09 -5.52 4.10
N ASP A 140 8.24 -4.86 3.95
CA ASP A 140 8.31 -3.40 3.75
C ASP A 140 8.11 -2.97 2.29
N THR A 141 7.82 -3.92 1.40
CA THR A 141 7.70 -3.66 -0.03
C THR A 141 6.25 -3.85 -0.48
N THR A 142 5.61 -2.77 -0.88
CA THR A 142 4.31 -2.81 -1.54
C THR A 142 4.46 -3.38 -2.95
N PRO A 143 3.71 -4.43 -3.31
CA PRO A 143 3.77 -4.96 -4.66
C PRO A 143 3.36 -3.90 -5.70
N PRO A 144 4.16 -3.68 -6.76
CA PRO A 144 3.74 -2.82 -7.85
C PRO A 144 2.54 -3.44 -8.55
N LEU A 145 1.57 -2.62 -8.89
CA LEU A 145 0.36 -3.02 -9.61
C LEU A 145 -0.04 -1.92 -10.57
N PHE A 146 -0.06 -2.20 -11.86
CA PHE A 146 -0.46 -1.23 -12.89
C PHE A 146 -1.24 -1.89 -14.02
N LEU A 147 -2.17 -1.13 -14.59
CA LEU A 147 -2.97 -1.52 -15.76
C LEU A 147 -2.36 -0.91 -17.02
N HIS A 148 -2.05 -1.76 -17.98
CA HIS A 148 -1.49 -1.32 -19.26
C HIS A 148 -2.05 -2.16 -20.41
N HIS A 149 -2.69 -1.49 -21.36
CA HIS A 149 -3.26 -2.10 -22.59
C HIS A 149 -4.10 -3.35 -22.31
N GLY A 150 -5.03 -3.25 -21.35
CA GLY A 150 -5.99 -4.31 -21.05
C GLY A 150 -5.49 -5.42 -20.13
N PHE A 151 -4.29 -5.27 -19.56
CA PHE A 151 -3.70 -6.22 -18.60
C PHE A 151 -3.17 -5.54 -17.36
N TRP A 152 -3.45 -6.14 -16.21
CA TRP A 152 -2.77 -5.84 -14.96
C TRP A 152 -1.42 -6.54 -14.93
N TYR A 153 -0.40 -5.83 -14.45
CA TYR A 153 0.94 -6.36 -14.21
C TYR A 153 1.32 -6.18 -12.76
N THR A 154 1.96 -7.20 -12.19
CA THR A 154 2.44 -7.16 -10.81
C THR A 154 3.71 -8.00 -10.63
N ASP A 155 4.46 -7.69 -9.59
CA ASP A 155 5.60 -8.45 -9.10
C ASP A 155 5.35 -8.80 -7.63
N ILE A 156 5.07 -10.07 -7.37
CA ILE A 156 4.73 -10.56 -6.03
C ILE A 156 5.64 -11.72 -5.62
N PRO A 157 5.91 -11.87 -4.30
CA PRO A 157 6.85 -12.89 -3.81
C PRO A 157 6.20 -14.27 -3.60
N TYR A 158 4.99 -14.49 -4.11
CA TYR A 158 4.24 -15.73 -3.95
C TYR A 158 3.66 -16.20 -5.26
N GLU A 159 3.50 -17.52 -5.37
CA GLU A 159 2.87 -18.14 -6.52
C GLU A 159 1.34 -18.10 -6.38
N SER A 160 0.66 -17.61 -7.42
CA SER A 160 -0.80 -17.65 -7.50
C SER A 160 -1.29 -19.02 -7.97
N THR A 161 -2.41 -19.47 -7.39
CA THR A 161 -3.11 -20.68 -7.86
C THR A 161 -4.19 -20.38 -8.89
N SER A 162 -4.48 -19.10 -9.14
CA SER A 162 -5.53 -18.73 -10.10
C SER A 162 -5.07 -18.89 -11.55
N PRO A 163 -5.89 -19.49 -12.42
CA PRO A 163 -5.59 -19.59 -13.85
C PRO A 163 -5.62 -18.23 -14.57
N ASP A 164 -6.24 -17.20 -13.98
CA ASP A 164 -6.25 -15.84 -14.54
C ASP A 164 -4.89 -15.16 -14.41
N CYS A 165 -4.05 -15.60 -13.48
CA CYS A 165 -2.71 -15.07 -13.27
C CYS A 165 -1.71 -15.81 -14.14
N VAL A 166 -1.28 -15.18 -15.22
CA VAL A 166 -0.34 -15.75 -16.20
C VAL A 166 1.06 -15.24 -15.92
N LEU A 167 2.01 -16.15 -15.74
CA LEU A 167 3.42 -15.77 -15.58
C LEU A 167 3.94 -15.06 -16.83
N THR A 168 4.65 -13.97 -16.60
CA THR A 168 5.43 -13.26 -17.62
C THR A 168 6.88 -13.18 -17.15
N ASP A 169 7.80 -12.89 -18.04
CA ASP A 169 9.20 -12.75 -17.67
C ASP A 169 9.54 -11.34 -17.15
N GLU A 170 10.66 -11.24 -16.47
CA GLU A 170 11.16 -9.99 -15.90
C GLU A 170 11.33 -8.89 -16.96
N LYS A 171 11.84 -9.23 -18.16
CA LYS A 171 12.06 -8.27 -19.24
C LYS A 171 10.76 -7.69 -19.73
N GLU A 172 9.74 -8.52 -19.94
CA GLU A 172 8.41 -8.06 -20.36
C GLU A 172 7.77 -7.19 -19.30
N PHE A 173 7.86 -7.58 -18.02
CA PHE A 173 7.34 -6.78 -16.91
C PHE A 173 7.96 -5.38 -16.88
N PHE A 174 9.27 -5.26 -16.91
CA PHE A 174 9.94 -3.96 -16.88
C PHE A 174 9.71 -3.14 -18.14
N ARG A 175 9.63 -3.78 -19.30
CA ARG A 175 9.27 -3.12 -20.54
C ARG A 175 7.89 -2.48 -20.46
N ARG A 176 6.90 -3.20 -19.93
CA ARG A 176 5.53 -2.71 -19.74
C ARG A 176 5.46 -1.60 -18.70
N ARG A 177 6.20 -1.74 -17.60
CA ARG A 177 6.25 -0.71 -16.56
C ARG A 177 6.85 0.61 -17.08
N MET A 178 7.90 0.53 -17.86
CA MET A 178 8.52 1.70 -18.50
C MET A 178 7.57 2.36 -19.50
N ALA A 179 6.92 1.58 -20.34
CA ALA A 179 5.92 2.09 -21.30
C ALA A 179 4.74 2.76 -20.56
N PHE A 180 4.24 2.15 -19.51
CA PHE A 180 3.18 2.72 -18.66
C PHE A 180 3.59 4.07 -18.07
N THR A 181 4.78 4.15 -17.49
CA THR A 181 5.31 5.40 -16.91
C THR A 181 5.44 6.49 -17.97
N ASN A 182 5.99 6.17 -19.13
CA ASN A 182 6.14 7.12 -20.23
C ASN A 182 4.79 7.63 -20.75
N GLU A 183 3.79 6.78 -20.85
CA GLU A 183 2.44 7.17 -21.26
C GLU A 183 1.75 8.10 -20.23
N GLN A 184 2.03 7.91 -18.93
CA GLN A 184 1.52 8.78 -17.88
C GLN A 184 2.17 10.19 -17.92
N ASP A 185 3.45 10.27 -18.22
CA ASP A 185 4.19 11.54 -18.27
C ASP A 185 3.76 12.44 -19.44
N TYR A 186 3.14 11.89 -20.46
CA TYR A 186 2.68 12.61 -21.67
C TYR A 186 1.16 12.79 -21.77
N SER A 187 0.42 12.38 -20.75
CA SER A 187 -1.04 12.49 -20.73
C SER A 187 -1.55 13.76 -20.05
#